data_0d751ca4985ec7b4c1226e88caaa0256
#
_entry.id   0d751ca4985ec7b4c1226e88caaa0256
#
_cell.length_a   1.000
_cell.length_b   1.000
_cell.length_c   1.000
_cell.angle_alpha   90.00
_cell.angle_beta   90.00
_cell.angle_gamma   90.00
#
_symmetry.space_group_name_H-M   'P 1'
#
loop_
_entity.id
_entity.type
_entity.pdbx_description
1 polymer ?
#
loop_
_entity_poly.entity_id
_entity_poly.type
_entity_poly.pdbx_seq_one_letter_code
_entity_poly.pdbx_strand_id
1 'polypeptide(L)'
;KIAADYIVKQFEKSGVKPFETGYLQPFEMCINTFPGEIKLVANGRELIPGTDFVVFPDAAPTNAVFKTMWLNGESLNTPQKIKKFNAARLGNVALIIDTGFKDLKNEKLNQAAALITITDKNVSWHVSRAQQQSRQIKISLKRPSLPEKTRKIYLKIDAALQKNYKTNNVVGYLPGRVSSDTFLVVGGHYDHLGMMGNKTFFPGANDNASGTAIVLDLARHFSDTANRPRYSVAFVLFAAEEAGLLGSEYFTTHPPVPLKNIKFMVNLDMVSTGSEGIKVVNGSVLKEEFEKLKSINNHHNYLKTISERG
;
A
#
# COMPACT_ATOMS: atom_id res chain seq x y z
N LYS A 1 11.03 -0.66 -12.15
CA LYS A 1 12.32 -0.90 -12.80
C LYS A 1 13.33 0.18 -12.38
N ILE A 2 13.09 1.47 -12.64
CA ILE A 2 14.07 2.56 -12.34
C ILE A 2 14.53 2.53 -10.87
N ALA A 3 13.62 2.39 -9.90
CA ALA A 3 13.97 2.33 -8.48
C ALA A 3 14.81 1.09 -8.15
N ALA A 4 14.46 -0.08 -8.66
CA ALA A 4 15.26 -1.29 -8.46
C ALA A 4 16.68 -1.15 -9.06
N ASP A 5 16.79 -0.60 -10.26
CA ASP A 5 18.09 -0.34 -10.91
C ASP A 5 18.94 0.66 -10.10
N TYR A 6 18.30 1.67 -9.48
CA TYR A 6 18.98 2.61 -8.60
C TYR A 6 19.50 1.91 -7.33
N ILE A 7 18.67 1.08 -6.70
CA ILE A 7 19.05 0.33 -5.48
C ILE A 7 20.22 -0.61 -5.76
N VAL A 8 20.17 -1.36 -6.85
CA VAL A 8 21.28 -2.24 -7.28
C VAL A 8 22.58 -1.45 -7.41
N LYS A 9 22.56 -0.30 -8.08
CA LYS A 9 23.73 0.58 -8.20
C LYS A 9 24.26 1.08 -6.85
N GLN A 10 23.38 1.34 -5.86
CA GLN A 10 23.84 1.72 -4.53
C GLN A 10 24.46 0.54 -3.79
N PHE A 11 23.92 -0.67 -3.93
CA PHE A 11 24.50 -1.89 -3.38
C PHE A 11 25.90 -2.15 -3.96
N GLU A 12 26.05 -2.07 -5.29
CA GLU A 12 27.35 -2.22 -5.95
C GLU A 12 28.38 -1.21 -5.45
N LYS A 13 28.00 0.07 -5.37
CA LYS A 13 28.88 1.13 -4.84
C LYS A 13 29.31 0.90 -3.40
N SER A 14 28.45 0.30 -2.61
CA SER A 14 28.72 -0.02 -1.20
C SER A 14 29.42 -1.38 -1.02
N GLY A 15 29.75 -2.10 -2.08
CA GLY A 15 30.41 -3.41 -2.00
C GLY A 15 29.53 -4.50 -1.39
N VAL A 16 28.21 -4.29 -1.34
CA VAL A 16 27.22 -5.34 -1.03
C VAL A 16 27.31 -6.39 -2.12
N LYS A 17 27.31 -7.66 -1.75
CA LYS A 17 27.44 -8.78 -2.68
C LYS A 17 26.05 -9.26 -3.13
N PRO A 18 25.89 -9.69 -4.37
CA PRO A 18 24.70 -10.40 -4.81
C PRO A 18 24.64 -11.80 -4.20
N PHE A 19 23.44 -12.35 -4.08
CA PHE A 19 23.27 -13.80 -3.89
C PHE A 19 23.54 -14.55 -5.21
N GLU A 20 23.54 -15.88 -5.19
CA GLU A 20 23.81 -16.70 -6.38
C GLU A 20 22.90 -16.33 -7.58
N THR A 21 21.67 -15.93 -7.32
CA THR A 21 20.71 -15.50 -8.34
C THR A 21 20.86 -14.04 -8.77
N GLY A 22 21.86 -13.31 -8.26
CA GLY A 22 22.05 -11.88 -8.49
C GLY A 22 21.40 -11.01 -7.41
N TYR A 23 21.28 -9.69 -7.70
CA TYR A 23 20.60 -8.75 -6.80
C TYR A 23 19.08 -8.76 -6.96
N LEU A 24 18.58 -9.19 -8.10
CA LEU A 24 17.14 -9.17 -8.40
C LEU A 24 16.53 -10.54 -8.12
N GLN A 25 15.49 -10.56 -7.32
CA GLN A 25 14.66 -11.72 -7.09
C GLN A 25 13.33 -11.52 -7.83
N PRO A 26 13.20 -12.01 -9.09
CA PRO A 26 12.04 -11.76 -9.92
C PRO A 26 10.84 -12.59 -9.48
N PHE A 27 9.65 -11.97 -9.54
CA PHE A 27 8.37 -12.66 -9.38
C PHE A 27 7.28 -12.03 -10.25
N GLU A 28 6.20 -12.78 -10.44
CA GLU A 28 5.04 -12.35 -11.20
C GLU A 28 3.84 -12.18 -10.27
N MET A 29 3.01 -11.20 -10.58
CA MET A 29 1.77 -10.94 -9.87
C MET A 29 0.65 -10.49 -10.80
N CYS A 30 -0.58 -10.63 -10.36
CA CYS A 30 -1.73 -10.00 -10.99
C CYS A 30 -1.92 -8.61 -10.39
N ILE A 31 -2.10 -7.58 -11.23
CA ILE A 31 -2.37 -6.23 -10.74
C ILE A 31 -3.26 -5.44 -11.71
N ASN A 32 -4.27 -4.79 -11.17
CA ASN A 32 -5.08 -3.84 -11.90
C ASN A 32 -4.39 -2.49 -11.91
N THR A 33 -4.19 -1.92 -13.08
CA THR A 33 -3.53 -0.64 -13.32
C THR A 33 -4.50 0.34 -13.96
N PHE A 34 -4.19 1.63 -13.86
CA PHE A 34 -4.99 2.71 -14.44
C PHE A 34 -4.12 3.52 -15.43
N PRO A 35 -3.82 2.98 -16.62
CA PRO A 35 -2.86 3.59 -17.53
C PRO A 35 -3.39 4.84 -18.24
N GLY A 36 -4.69 5.06 -18.23
CA GLY A 36 -5.35 6.12 -18.98
C GLY A 36 -6.05 7.13 -18.08
N GLU A 37 -7.22 7.58 -18.51
CA GLU A 37 -7.99 8.63 -17.84
C GLU A 37 -8.87 8.07 -16.71
N ILE A 38 -8.91 8.80 -15.60
CA ILE A 38 -9.93 8.64 -14.55
C ILE A 38 -10.68 9.96 -14.44
N LYS A 39 -11.99 9.92 -14.73
CA LYS A 39 -12.85 11.09 -14.77
C LYS A 39 -14.19 10.82 -14.11
N LEU A 40 -14.61 11.73 -13.24
CA LEU A 40 -15.94 11.77 -12.66
C LEU A 40 -16.54 13.14 -12.88
N VAL A 41 -17.71 13.19 -13.53
CA VAL A 41 -18.48 14.43 -13.75
C VAL A 41 -19.83 14.31 -13.07
N ALA A 42 -20.16 15.25 -12.20
CA ALA A 42 -21.42 15.33 -11.47
C ALA A 42 -22.11 16.66 -11.78
N ASN A 43 -23.33 16.63 -12.32
CA ASN A 43 -24.08 17.82 -12.71
C ASN A 43 -23.27 18.81 -13.59
N GLY A 44 -22.43 18.29 -14.52
CA GLY A 44 -21.60 19.10 -15.40
C GLY A 44 -20.27 19.58 -14.78
N ARG A 45 -20.05 19.38 -13.49
CA ARG A 45 -18.79 19.67 -12.80
C ARG A 45 -17.88 18.45 -12.84
N GLU A 46 -16.69 18.61 -13.37
CA GLU A 46 -15.64 17.60 -13.30
C GLU A 46 -14.96 17.66 -11.93
N LEU A 47 -14.80 16.51 -11.28
CA LEU A 47 -14.13 16.36 -9.99
C LEU A 47 -12.67 15.94 -10.19
N ILE A 48 -11.80 16.33 -9.26
CA ILE A 48 -10.35 16.13 -9.35
C ILE A 48 -9.99 14.80 -8.69
N PRO A 49 -9.49 13.80 -9.44
CA PRO A 49 -9.03 12.53 -8.86
C PRO A 49 -7.85 12.74 -7.92
N GLY A 50 -7.85 12.02 -6.79
CA GLY A 50 -6.85 12.16 -5.72
C GLY A 50 -7.12 13.29 -4.73
N THR A 51 -7.95 14.28 -5.11
CA THR A 51 -8.32 15.42 -4.26
C THR A 51 -9.76 15.34 -3.81
N ASP A 52 -10.68 15.23 -4.79
CA ASP A 52 -12.11 15.17 -4.55
C ASP A 52 -12.59 13.74 -4.35
N PHE A 53 -11.99 12.79 -5.05
CA PHE A 53 -12.36 11.38 -4.98
C PHE A 53 -11.16 10.46 -5.28
N VAL A 54 -11.29 9.21 -4.84
CA VAL A 54 -10.42 8.10 -5.24
C VAL A 54 -11.27 6.92 -5.71
N VAL A 55 -10.77 6.20 -6.71
CA VAL A 55 -11.36 4.97 -7.22
C VAL A 55 -10.70 3.79 -6.51
N PHE A 56 -11.48 2.79 -6.12
CA PHE A 56 -10.89 1.59 -5.53
C PHE A 56 -10.02 0.85 -6.55
N PRO A 57 -8.93 0.22 -6.12
CA PRO A 57 -7.91 -0.34 -7.01
C PRO A 57 -8.41 -1.55 -7.82
N ASP A 58 -9.51 -2.16 -7.42
CA ASP A 58 -10.17 -3.26 -8.13
C ASP A 58 -11.23 -2.80 -9.15
N ALA A 59 -11.33 -1.50 -9.43
CA ALA A 59 -12.34 -0.99 -10.37
C ALA A 59 -12.09 -1.50 -11.80
N ALA A 60 -13.13 -2.04 -12.42
CA ALA A 60 -13.11 -2.44 -13.83
C ALA A 60 -13.15 -1.21 -14.77
N PRO A 61 -12.69 -1.36 -16.03
CA PRO A 61 -12.82 -0.29 -17.02
C PRO A 61 -14.28 0.12 -17.22
N THR A 62 -14.51 1.41 -17.28
CA THR A 62 -15.86 1.99 -17.33
C THR A 62 -15.88 3.25 -18.18
N ASN A 63 -16.92 3.39 -18.97
CA ASN A 63 -17.23 4.63 -19.72
C ASN A 63 -18.75 4.73 -19.84
N ALA A 64 -19.41 5.30 -18.81
CA ALA A 64 -20.85 5.28 -18.72
C ALA A 64 -21.44 6.44 -17.89
N VAL A 65 -22.71 6.74 -18.14
CA VAL A 65 -23.53 7.63 -17.34
C VAL A 65 -24.45 6.80 -16.45
N PHE A 66 -24.42 7.05 -15.16
CA PHE A 66 -25.26 6.39 -14.15
C PHE A 66 -26.27 7.36 -13.57
N LYS A 67 -27.50 6.88 -13.35
CA LYS A 67 -28.46 7.56 -12.47
C LYS A 67 -27.98 7.42 -11.04
N THR A 68 -28.22 8.42 -10.19
CA THR A 68 -27.85 8.34 -8.78
C THR A 68 -29.04 8.00 -7.91
N MET A 69 -28.78 7.30 -6.83
CA MET A 69 -29.70 7.10 -5.72
C MET A 69 -28.95 7.37 -4.43
N TRP A 70 -29.48 8.27 -3.62
CA TRP A 70 -28.87 8.63 -2.34
C TRP A 70 -29.41 7.76 -1.22
N LEU A 71 -28.51 7.27 -0.37
CA LEU A 71 -28.81 6.54 0.86
C LEU A 71 -28.19 7.29 2.04
N ASN A 72 -29.03 7.68 2.98
CA ASN A 72 -28.67 8.34 4.24
C ASN A 72 -29.29 7.58 5.43
N GLY A 73 -29.15 8.11 6.64
CA GLY A 73 -29.64 7.46 7.85
C GLY A 73 -31.16 7.20 7.86
N GLU A 74 -31.93 7.89 7.02
CA GLU A 74 -33.39 7.74 6.95
C GLU A 74 -33.88 6.93 5.73
N SER A 75 -32.98 6.51 4.86
CA SER A 75 -33.35 5.91 3.56
C SER A 75 -34.04 4.57 3.70
N LEU A 76 -33.68 3.76 4.71
CA LEU A 76 -34.22 2.42 4.95
C LEU A 76 -34.82 2.29 6.37
N ASN A 77 -35.37 3.37 6.92
CA ASN A 77 -35.89 3.41 8.31
C ASN A 77 -37.36 2.95 8.43
N THR A 78 -38.03 2.60 7.36
CA THR A 78 -39.41 2.06 7.39
C THR A 78 -39.53 0.82 6.49
N PRO A 79 -40.47 -0.12 6.79
CA PRO A 79 -40.72 -1.29 5.97
C PRO A 79 -41.07 -0.95 4.52
N GLN A 80 -41.80 0.14 4.29
CA GLN A 80 -42.17 0.60 2.94
C GLN A 80 -40.94 1.04 2.12
N LYS A 81 -40.01 1.80 2.75
CA LYS A 81 -38.76 2.25 2.11
C LYS A 81 -37.85 1.05 1.80
N ILE A 82 -37.73 0.11 2.72
CA ILE A 82 -36.98 -1.14 2.52
C ILE A 82 -37.57 -1.94 1.35
N LYS A 83 -38.89 -2.14 1.31
CA LYS A 83 -39.59 -2.85 0.21
C LYS A 83 -39.33 -2.17 -1.13
N LYS A 84 -39.45 -0.84 -1.18
CA LYS A 84 -39.18 -0.04 -2.40
C LYS A 84 -37.73 -0.19 -2.86
N PHE A 85 -36.76 -0.12 -1.95
CA PHE A 85 -35.35 -0.28 -2.25
C PHE A 85 -35.06 -1.70 -2.76
N ASN A 86 -35.59 -2.74 -2.11
CA ASN A 86 -35.40 -4.14 -2.52
C ASN A 86 -35.99 -4.43 -3.90
N ALA A 87 -37.08 -3.75 -4.28
CA ALA A 87 -37.69 -3.88 -5.61
C ALA A 87 -36.93 -3.08 -6.69
N ALA A 88 -36.04 -2.14 -6.35
CA ALA A 88 -35.36 -1.32 -7.31
C ALA A 88 -34.34 -2.13 -8.16
N ARG A 89 -34.25 -1.80 -9.46
CA ARG A 89 -33.21 -2.31 -10.36
C ARG A 89 -32.00 -1.41 -10.27
N LEU A 90 -30.88 -1.92 -9.72
CA LEU A 90 -29.69 -1.15 -9.42
C LEU A 90 -28.56 -1.30 -10.45
N GLY A 91 -28.69 -2.17 -11.44
CA GLY A 91 -27.61 -2.47 -12.40
C GLY A 91 -27.11 -1.30 -13.26
N ASN A 92 -27.83 -0.17 -13.29
CA ASN A 92 -27.39 1.07 -13.93
C ASN A 92 -27.52 2.27 -12.98
N VAL A 93 -27.30 2.04 -11.69
CA VAL A 93 -27.41 3.05 -10.64
C VAL A 93 -26.08 3.17 -9.91
N ALA A 94 -25.66 4.41 -9.68
CA ALA A 94 -24.64 4.75 -8.71
C ALA A 94 -25.32 5.07 -7.37
N LEU A 95 -25.11 4.22 -6.38
CA LEU A 95 -25.56 4.48 -5.01
C LEU A 95 -24.59 5.46 -4.35
N ILE A 96 -25.11 6.57 -3.85
CA ILE A 96 -24.35 7.54 -3.08
C ILE A 96 -24.68 7.30 -1.61
N ILE A 97 -23.69 6.80 -0.88
CA ILE A 97 -23.81 6.43 0.53
C ILE A 97 -23.34 7.60 1.39
N ASP A 98 -24.24 8.20 2.10
CA ASP A 98 -23.93 9.25 3.08
C ASP A 98 -23.45 8.66 4.41
N THR A 99 -22.67 9.41 5.18
CA THR A 99 -22.07 9.01 6.48
C THR A 99 -23.10 8.55 7.52
N GLY A 100 -24.35 9.03 7.43
CA GLY A 100 -25.44 8.57 8.31
C GLY A 100 -26.04 7.21 7.97
N PHE A 101 -25.71 6.61 6.81
CA PHE A 101 -26.24 5.31 6.42
C PHE A 101 -25.51 4.18 7.15
N LYS A 102 -26.25 3.34 7.90
CA LYS A 102 -25.65 2.31 8.77
C LYS A 102 -25.66 0.89 8.20
N ASP A 103 -26.56 0.60 7.24
CA ASP A 103 -26.76 -0.76 6.71
C ASP A 103 -25.80 -1.06 5.54
N LEU A 104 -24.50 -0.91 5.77
CA LEU A 104 -23.44 -1.16 4.77
C LEU A 104 -23.30 -2.66 4.40
N LYS A 105 -23.84 -3.57 5.21
CA LYS A 105 -23.83 -5.01 4.97
C LYS A 105 -24.99 -5.50 4.11
N ASN A 106 -25.90 -4.60 3.69
CA ASN A 106 -27.04 -4.94 2.86
C ASN A 106 -26.57 -5.48 1.49
N GLU A 107 -26.79 -6.74 1.22
CA GLU A 107 -26.36 -7.41 -0.02
C GLU A 107 -26.94 -6.78 -1.28
N LYS A 108 -28.10 -6.10 -1.18
CA LYS A 108 -28.68 -5.36 -2.28
C LYS A 108 -27.77 -4.27 -2.82
N LEU A 109 -26.90 -3.68 -1.99
CA LEU A 109 -25.92 -2.68 -2.42
C LEU A 109 -24.96 -3.25 -3.49
N ASN A 110 -24.65 -4.55 -3.43
CA ASN A 110 -23.75 -5.22 -4.38
C ASN A 110 -24.35 -5.33 -5.80
N GLN A 111 -25.63 -5.05 -5.98
CA GLN A 111 -26.29 -5.06 -7.29
C GLN A 111 -26.16 -3.71 -8.03
N ALA A 112 -25.67 -2.68 -7.36
CA ALA A 112 -25.44 -1.38 -7.97
C ALA A 112 -24.22 -1.39 -8.90
N ALA A 113 -24.29 -0.64 -10.00
CA ALA A 113 -23.16 -0.48 -10.90
C ALA A 113 -21.99 0.25 -10.22
N ALA A 114 -22.29 1.25 -9.41
CA ALA A 114 -21.28 1.96 -8.63
C ALA A 114 -21.76 2.21 -7.19
N LEU A 115 -20.80 2.18 -6.26
CA LEU A 115 -20.99 2.53 -4.86
C LEU A 115 -20.06 3.70 -4.53
N ILE A 116 -20.63 4.86 -4.24
CA ILE A 116 -19.91 6.08 -3.93
C ILE A 116 -20.10 6.37 -2.44
N THR A 117 -19.08 6.19 -1.64
CA THR A 117 -19.13 6.49 -0.21
C THR A 117 -18.64 7.91 0.05
N ILE A 118 -19.49 8.73 0.66
CA ILE A 118 -19.15 10.09 1.05
C ILE A 118 -18.28 10.07 2.31
N THR A 119 -17.21 10.85 2.32
CA THR A 119 -16.37 11.07 3.49
C THR A 119 -16.24 12.56 3.80
N ASP A 120 -16.21 12.90 5.08
CA ASP A 120 -15.91 14.26 5.58
C ASP A 120 -14.40 14.50 5.75
N LYS A 121 -13.60 13.42 5.66
CA LYS A 121 -12.13 13.45 5.72
C LYS A 121 -11.53 13.59 4.31
N ASN A 122 -10.23 13.82 4.25
CA ASN A 122 -9.50 13.70 3.00
C ASN A 122 -9.61 12.26 2.47
N VAL A 123 -9.69 12.13 1.16
CA VAL A 123 -9.67 10.82 0.52
C VAL A 123 -8.27 10.22 0.61
N SER A 124 -8.20 8.92 0.86
CA SER A 124 -6.96 8.15 0.90
C SER A 124 -7.06 7.00 -0.09
N TRP A 125 -6.01 6.77 -0.85
CA TRP A 125 -5.96 5.68 -1.81
C TRP A 125 -5.12 4.52 -1.24
N HIS A 126 -5.54 3.29 -1.51
CA HIS A 126 -4.86 2.06 -1.13
C HIS A 126 -4.96 1.07 -2.28
N VAL A 127 -3.92 0.29 -2.52
CA VAL A 127 -3.84 -0.63 -3.68
C VAL A 127 -3.82 -2.12 -3.29
N SER A 128 -4.01 -2.44 -2.02
CA SER A 128 -3.96 -3.82 -1.49
C SER A 128 -4.99 -4.80 -2.11
N ARG A 129 -5.98 -4.31 -2.86
CA ARG A 129 -6.97 -5.13 -3.58
C ARG A 129 -6.81 -5.08 -5.10
N ALA A 130 -5.67 -4.63 -5.58
CA ALA A 130 -5.44 -4.47 -7.01
C ALA A 130 -5.23 -5.79 -7.78
N GLN A 131 -5.21 -6.96 -7.12
CA GLN A 131 -4.97 -8.26 -7.79
C GLN A 131 -6.15 -8.78 -8.61
N GLN A 132 -7.28 -8.09 -8.59
CA GLN A 132 -8.50 -8.48 -9.31
C GLN A 132 -9.27 -7.27 -9.81
N GLN A 133 -10.28 -7.51 -10.65
CA GLN A 133 -11.26 -6.50 -11.02
C GLN A 133 -12.65 -6.86 -10.47
N SER A 134 -13.31 -5.87 -9.88
CA SER A 134 -14.69 -5.94 -9.43
C SER A 134 -15.64 -5.38 -10.50
N ARG A 135 -16.77 -6.02 -10.71
CA ARG A 135 -17.83 -5.48 -11.58
C ARG A 135 -18.45 -4.21 -11.01
N GLN A 136 -18.56 -4.12 -9.69
CA GLN A 136 -19.06 -2.94 -9.00
C GLN A 136 -17.92 -1.94 -8.80
N ILE A 137 -18.09 -0.72 -9.31
CA ILE A 137 -17.14 0.37 -9.12
C ILE A 137 -17.34 0.95 -7.72
N LYS A 138 -16.25 1.03 -6.94
CA LYS A 138 -16.26 1.67 -5.63
C LYS A 138 -15.45 2.95 -5.67
N ILE A 139 -16.00 4.01 -5.08
CA ILE A 139 -15.39 5.34 -5.03
C ILE A 139 -15.55 5.89 -3.62
N SER A 140 -14.47 6.43 -3.07
CA SER A 140 -14.53 7.31 -1.90
C SER A 140 -14.52 8.76 -2.38
N LEU A 141 -15.46 9.58 -1.93
CA LEU A 141 -15.68 10.93 -2.42
C LEU A 141 -15.83 11.91 -1.27
N LYS A 142 -15.11 13.03 -1.34
CA LYS A 142 -15.14 14.09 -0.34
C LYS A 142 -16.44 14.88 -0.43
N ARG A 143 -17.15 15.04 0.69
CA ARG A 143 -18.47 15.69 0.74
C ARG A 143 -18.54 17.06 0.02
N PRO A 144 -17.65 18.02 0.29
CA PRO A 144 -17.78 19.35 -0.33
C PRO A 144 -17.62 19.35 -1.87
N SER A 145 -17.06 18.25 -2.41
CA SER A 145 -16.78 18.16 -3.85
C SER A 145 -17.99 17.70 -4.65
N LEU A 146 -18.94 16.98 -4.03
CA LEU A 146 -20.13 16.51 -4.74
C LEU A 146 -21.26 17.55 -4.68
N PRO A 147 -21.73 18.04 -5.84
CA PRO A 147 -22.88 18.95 -5.87
C PRO A 147 -24.12 18.32 -5.24
N GLU A 148 -24.83 19.07 -4.40
CA GLU A 148 -26.09 18.63 -3.83
C GLU A 148 -27.09 18.22 -4.92
N LYS A 149 -27.97 17.28 -4.60
CA LYS A 149 -29.04 16.80 -5.52
C LYS A 149 -28.50 16.28 -6.88
N THR A 150 -27.23 15.76 -6.88
CA THR A 150 -26.69 15.10 -8.06
C THR A 150 -27.62 13.96 -8.48
N ARG A 151 -28.14 14.01 -9.72
CA ARG A 151 -29.09 13.03 -10.29
C ARG A 151 -28.43 12.05 -11.26
N LYS A 152 -27.31 12.45 -11.85
CA LYS A 152 -26.52 11.65 -12.80
C LYS A 152 -25.05 11.94 -12.60
N ILE A 153 -24.25 10.93 -12.81
CA ILE A 153 -22.80 11.03 -12.88
C ILE A 153 -22.31 10.36 -14.17
N TYR A 154 -21.26 10.91 -14.74
CA TYR A 154 -20.47 10.26 -15.77
C TYR A 154 -19.18 9.77 -15.15
N LEU A 155 -18.87 8.49 -15.38
CA LEU A 155 -17.61 7.86 -14.98
C LEU A 155 -16.87 7.37 -16.21
N LYS A 156 -15.58 7.73 -16.30
CA LYS A 156 -14.61 7.11 -17.19
C LYS A 156 -13.44 6.61 -16.35
N ILE A 157 -13.13 5.35 -16.48
CA ILE A 157 -12.05 4.67 -15.77
C ILE A 157 -11.35 3.78 -16.79
N ASP A 158 -10.15 4.17 -17.21
CA ASP A 158 -9.30 3.38 -18.07
C ASP A 158 -8.45 2.45 -17.19
N ALA A 159 -8.99 1.26 -16.91
CA ALA A 159 -8.34 0.24 -16.10
C ALA A 159 -7.88 -0.94 -16.94
N ALA A 160 -6.78 -1.57 -16.57
CA ALA A 160 -6.21 -2.74 -17.24
C ALA A 160 -5.65 -3.74 -16.23
N LEU A 161 -6.24 -4.94 -16.19
CA LEU A 161 -5.74 -6.03 -15.35
C LEU A 161 -4.53 -6.70 -16.03
N GLN A 162 -3.36 -6.55 -15.44
CA GLN A 162 -2.10 -7.18 -15.85
C GLN A 162 -1.96 -8.50 -15.10
N LYS A 163 -2.18 -9.64 -15.77
CA LYS A 163 -2.16 -10.96 -15.12
C LYS A 163 -0.76 -11.44 -14.76
N ASN A 164 0.24 -11.08 -15.56
CA ASN A 164 1.63 -11.53 -15.42
C ASN A 164 2.56 -10.31 -15.32
N TYR A 165 2.25 -9.41 -14.39
CA TYR A 165 3.10 -8.25 -14.16
C TYR A 165 4.38 -8.68 -13.46
N LYS A 166 5.53 -8.40 -14.11
CA LYS A 166 6.86 -8.77 -13.60
C LYS A 166 7.43 -7.66 -12.74
N THR A 167 7.85 -8.02 -11.55
CA THR A 167 8.57 -7.12 -10.63
C THR A 167 9.69 -7.89 -9.92
N ASN A 168 10.47 -7.21 -9.07
CA ASN A 168 11.60 -7.85 -8.38
C ASN A 168 11.69 -7.33 -6.96
N ASN A 169 11.97 -8.20 -5.99
CA ASN A 169 12.65 -7.74 -4.78
C ASN A 169 14.12 -7.45 -5.14
N VAL A 170 14.74 -6.53 -4.40
CA VAL A 170 16.18 -6.28 -4.52
C VAL A 170 16.86 -6.78 -3.26
N VAL A 171 17.80 -7.72 -3.43
CA VAL A 171 18.45 -8.44 -2.33
C VAL A 171 19.96 -8.43 -2.50
N GLY A 172 20.67 -8.32 -1.38
CA GLY A 172 22.13 -8.41 -1.37
C GLY A 172 22.62 -8.60 0.05
N TYR A 173 23.91 -8.89 0.24
CA TYR A 173 24.45 -9.13 1.58
C TYR A 173 25.89 -8.65 1.74
N LEU A 174 26.26 -8.43 2.98
CA LEU A 174 27.64 -8.27 3.41
C LEU A 174 28.01 -9.45 4.33
N PRO A 175 29.13 -10.15 4.08
CA PRO A 175 29.55 -11.27 4.91
C PRO A 175 29.96 -10.80 6.30
N GLY A 176 29.57 -11.54 7.31
CA GLY A 176 29.95 -11.28 8.70
C GLY A 176 31.44 -11.54 8.98
N ARG A 177 31.95 -10.92 10.02
CA ARG A 177 33.38 -11.13 10.44
C ARG A 177 33.67 -12.50 11.04
N VAL A 178 32.63 -13.13 11.62
CA VAL A 178 32.81 -14.40 12.39
C VAL A 178 31.98 -15.52 11.81
N SER A 179 30.74 -15.26 11.44
CA SER A 179 29.82 -16.25 10.88
C SER A 179 29.24 -15.74 9.58
N SER A 180 29.59 -16.39 8.47
CA SER A 180 29.06 -16.05 7.13
C SER A 180 27.70 -16.66 6.85
N ASP A 181 27.32 -17.72 7.55
CA ASP A 181 26.14 -18.54 7.27
C ASP A 181 24.90 -18.13 8.11
N THR A 182 25.09 -17.22 9.05
CA THR A 182 24.03 -16.69 9.89
C THR A 182 23.75 -15.25 9.49
N PHE A 183 22.50 -14.93 9.22
CA PHE A 183 22.07 -13.64 8.69
C PHE A 183 21.23 -12.85 9.69
N LEU A 184 21.50 -11.55 9.76
CA LEU A 184 20.55 -10.54 10.18
C LEU A 184 19.98 -9.92 8.91
N VAL A 185 18.67 -9.68 8.86
CA VAL A 185 18.02 -9.05 7.71
C VAL A 185 17.61 -7.63 8.07
N VAL A 186 17.97 -6.69 7.23
CA VAL A 186 17.47 -5.31 7.29
C VAL A 186 16.66 -5.07 6.01
N GLY A 187 15.40 -4.73 6.16
CA GLY A 187 14.49 -4.58 5.03
C GLY A 187 13.61 -3.35 5.10
N GLY A 188 12.93 -3.12 4.01
CA GLY A 188 11.91 -2.13 3.78
C GLY A 188 11.26 -2.42 2.43
N HIS A 189 10.22 -1.67 2.04
CA HIS A 189 9.71 -1.75 0.68
C HIS A 189 10.07 -0.50 -0.12
N TYR A 190 10.19 -0.65 -1.43
CA TYR A 190 10.60 0.44 -2.32
C TYR A 190 9.52 0.82 -3.35
N ASP A 191 8.39 0.12 -3.34
CA ASP A 191 7.19 0.52 -4.08
C ASP A 191 6.36 1.51 -3.26
N HIS A 192 5.43 2.17 -3.92
CA HIS A 192 4.37 2.96 -3.31
C HIS A 192 3.13 2.88 -4.20
N LEU A 193 2.08 3.63 -3.88
CA LEU A 193 0.78 3.57 -4.56
C LEU A 193 0.85 3.84 -6.07
N GLY A 194 1.84 4.61 -6.54
CA GLY A 194 2.03 4.89 -7.96
C GLY A 194 1.08 5.95 -8.49
N MET A 195 0.35 5.63 -9.56
CA MET A 195 -0.55 6.57 -10.24
C MET A 195 -1.98 6.04 -10.33
N MET A 196 -2.95 6.89 -9.99
CA MET A 196 -4.37 6.67 -10.25
C MET A 196 -4.76 7.45 -11.51
N GLY A 197 -4.83 6.76 -12.65
CA GLY A 197 -4.91 7.39 -13.95
C GLY A 197 -3.61 8.07 -14.36
N ASN A 198 -3.65 8.87 -15.43
CA ASN A 198 -2.48 9.51 -16.02
C ASN A 198 -2.14 10.89 -15.41
N LYS A 199 -2.89 11.34 -14.41
CA LYS A 199 -2.72 12.70 -13.84
C LYS A 199 -2.50 12.72 -12.34
N THR A 200 -2.88 11.67 -11.60
CA THR A 200 -2.79 11.65 -10.13
C THR A 200 -1.64 10.78 -9.69
N PHE A 201 -0.63 11.38 -9.10
CA PHE A 201 0.58 10.73 -8.61
C PHE A 201 0.64 10.76 -7.08
N PHE A 202 1.03 9.62 -6.49
CA PHE A 202 1.24 9.45 -5.05
C PHE A 202 2.73 9.27 -4.79
N PRO A 203 3.43 10.25 -4.19
CA PRO A 203 4.90 10.31 -4.21
C PRO A 203 5.62 9.32 -3.28
N GLY A 204 5.06 8.91 -2.15
CA GLY A 204 5.68 7.91 -1.26
C GLY A 204 6.97 8.31 -0.56
N ALA A 205 7.13 9.58 -0.17
CA ALA A 205 8.38 10.05 0.45
C ALA A 205 8.64 9.43 1.83
N ASN A 206 7.62 9.44 2.72
CA ASN A 206 7.70 8.79 4.02
C ASN A 206 7.43 7.29 3.90
N ASP A 207 6.42 6.92 3.14
CA ASP A 207 6.00 5.57 2.83
C ASP A 207 6.39 5.21 1.38
N ASN A 208 7.48 4.48 1.06
CA ASN A 208 8.50 4.13 2.05
C ASN A 208 9.91 4.43 1.51
N ALA A 209 10.06 5.60 0.84
CA ALA A 209 11.40 6.04 0.44
C ALA A 209 12.29 6.29 1.67
N SER A 210 11.70 6.63 2.83
CA SER A 210 12.42 6.84 4.08
C SER A 210 13.07 5.54 4.58
N GLY A 211 12.32 4.44 4.66
CA GLY A 211 12.87 3.14 5.05
C GLY A 211 13.90 2.64 4.05
N THR A 212 13.60 2.75 2.75
CA THR A 212 14.55 2.42 1.67
C THR A 212 15.88 3.17 1.83
N ALA A 213 15.83 4.48 2.12
CA ALA A 213 17.04 5.29 2.29
C ALA A 213 17.89 4.82 3.49
N ILE A 214 17.25 4.47 4.61
CA ILE A 214 17.97 3.96 5.79
C ILE A 214 18.58 2.58 5.49
N VAL A 215 17.88 1.69 4.80
CA VAL A 215 18.45 0.40 4.39
C VAL A 215 19.72 0.59 3.56
N LEU A 216 19.71 1.53 2.60
CA LEU A 216 20.87 1.86 1.77
C LEU A 216 22.00 2.50 2.59
N ASP A 217 21.68 3.35 3.56
CA ASP A 217 22.69 3.97 4.43
C ASP A 217 23.33 2.94 5.37
N LEU A 218 22.55 2.01 5.93
CA LEU A 218 23.06 0.88 6.72
C LEU A 218 23.93 -0.05 5.86
N ALA A 219 23.60 -0.29 4.61
CA ALA A 219 24.41 -1.04 3.68
C ALA A 219 25.78 -0.37 3.49
N ARG A 220 25.81 0.93 3.31
CA ARG A 220 27.03 1.73 3.23
C ARG A 220 27.83 1.70 4.55
N HIS A 221 27.15 1.87 5.69
CA HIS A 221 27.77 1.88 7.00
C HIS A 221 28.46 0.55 7.34
N PHE A 222 27.78 -0.58 7.12
CA PHE A 222 28.33 -1.92 7.41
C PHE A 222 29.31 -2.42 6.35
N SER A 223 29.45 -1.74 5.21
CA SER A 223 30.48 -2.06 4.22
C SER A 223 31.88 -1.67 4.69
N ASP A 224 32.00 -0.66 5.57
CA ASP A 224 33.23 -0.37 6.27
C ASP A 224 33.61 -1.54 7.17
N THR A 225 34.84 -2.01 7.04
CA THR A 225 35.36 -3.13 7.82
C THR A 225 35.35 -2.90 9.32
N ALA A 226 35.51 -1.63 9.76
CA ALA A 226 35.43 -1.24 11.16
C ALA A 226 34.03 -1.42 11.76
N ASN A 227 32.99 -1.23 10.94
CA ASN A 227 31.59 -1.31 11.36
C ASN A 227 30.95 -2.68 11.04
N ARG A 228 31.69 -3.58 10.39
CA ARG A 228 31.13 -4.84 9.91
C ARG A 228 30.67 -5.73 11.06
N PRO A 229 29.42 -6.23 11.06
CA PRO A 229 28.89 -7.05 12.14
C PRO A 229 29.53 -8.43 12.25
N ARG A 230 29.29 -9.10 13.36
CA ARG A 230 29.70 -10.48 13.60
C ARG A 230 29.05 -11.47 12.63
N TYR A 231 27.74 -11.32 12.39
CA TYR A 231 26.94 -12.09 11.46
C TYR A 231 26.86 -11.40 10.11
N SER A 232 26.54 -12.14 9.06
CA SER A 232 26.22 -11.56 7.77
C SER A 232 24.97 -10.68 7.88
N VAL A 233 24.93 -9.60 7.11
CA VAL A 233 23.75 -8.74 7.00
C VAL A 233 23.20 -8.84 5.59
N ALA A 234 21.97 -9.31 5.45
CA ALA A 234 21.22 -9.24 4.21
C ALA A 234 20.37 -7.98 4.19
N PHE A 235 20.42 -7.27 3.08
CA PHE A 235 19.60 -6.10 2.78
C PHE A 235 18.55 -6.51 1.79
N VAL A 236 17.28 -6.27 2.13
CA VAL A 236 16.14 -6.71 1.32
C VAL A 236 15.19 -5.53 1.13
N LEU A 237 15.00 -5.14 -0.12
CA LEU A 237 14.01 -4.12 -0.48
C LEU A 237 12.90 -4.78 -1.29
N PHE A 238 11.73 -4.86 -0.67
CA PHE A 238 10.58 -5.56 -1.19
C PHE A 238 9.85 -4.73 -2.25
N ALA A 239 9.33 -5.39 -3.28
CA ALA A 239 8.36 -4.85 -4.21
C ALA A 239 6.96 -5.31 -3.84
N ALA A 240 5.95 -4.57 -4.32
CA ALA A 240 4.54 -4.92 -4.18
C ALA A 240 4.08 -5.15 -2.71
N GLU A 241 4.64 -4.38 -1.79
CA GLU A 241 4.18 -4.32 -0.41
C GLU A 241 2.76 -3.75 -0.36
N GLU A 242 2.56 -2.61 -1.00
CA GLU A 242 1.30 -1.87 -1.09
C GLU A 242 0.18 -2.68 -1.79
N ALA A 243 0.58 -3.59 -2.66
CA ALA A 243 -0.35 -4.52 -3.30
C ALA A 243 -0.76 -5.70 -2.40
N GLY A 244 -0.30 -5.77 -1.15
CA GLY A 244 -0.67 -6.78 -0.17
C GLY A 244 0.47 -7.71 0.24
N LEU A 245 1.68 -7.16 0.48
CA LEU A 245 2.87 -7.86 0.98
C LEU A 245 3.43 -8.93 0.03
N LEU A 246 3.14 -8.85 -1.28
CA LEU A 246 3.43 -9.91 -2.25
C LEU A 246 4.92 -10.21 -2.38
N GLY A 247 5.78 -9.17 -2.31
CA GLY A 247 7.22 -9.34 -2.41
C GLY A 247 7.82 -10.05 -1.19
N SER A 248 7.37 -9.72 0.01
CA SER A 248 7.82 -10.39 1.24
C SER A 248 7.29 -11.81 1.35
N GLU A 249 6.06 -12.08 0.89
CA GLU A 249 5.52 -13.43 0.76
C GLU A 249 6.37 -14.27 -0.21
N TYR A 250 6.72 -13.70 -1.37
CA TYR A 250 7.60 -14.39 -2.33
C TYR A 250 8.98 -14.66 -1.73
N PHE A 251 9.57 -13.72 -1.02
CA PHE A 251 10.85 -13.89 -0.34
C PHE A 251 10.82 -15.03 0.67
N THR A 252 9.75 -15.19 1.45
CA THR A 252 9.64 -16.27 2.45
C THR A 252 9.42 -17.64 1.82
N THR A 253 8.80 -17.73 0.66
CA THR A 253 8.56 -18.97 -0.06
C THR A 253 9.72 -19.36 -0.99
N HIS A 254 10.55 -18.39 -1.41
CA HIS A 254 11.71 -18.57 -2.27
C HIS A 254 12.94 -17.85 -1.70
N PRO A 255 13.36 -18.15 -0.46
CA PRO A 255 14.40 -17.38 0.19
C PRO A 255 15.76 -17.60 -0.47
N PRO A 256 16.60 -16.56 -0.63
CA PRO A 256 17.94 -16.67 -1.21
C PRO A 256 18.91 -17.45 -0.31
N VAL A 257 18.57 -17.60 0.96
CA VAL A 257 19.27 -18.44 1.95
C VAL A 257 18.23 -19.18 2.78
N PRO A 258 18.53 -20.37 3.33
CA PRO A 258 17.60 -21.11 4.17
C PRO A 258 17.06 -20.24 5.31
N LEU A 259 15.75 -20.18 5.52
CA LEU A 259 15.13 -19.33 6.56
C LEU A 259 15.70 -19.60 7.97
N LYS A 260 16.09 -20.84 8.26
CA LYS A 260 16.75 -21.22 9.53
C LYS A 260 18.07 -20.48 9.79
N ASN A 261 18.69 -19.96 8.74
CA ASN A 261 19.94 -19.18 8.83
C ASN A 261 19.66 -17.69 9.11
N ILE A 262 18.42 -17.26 9.03
CA ILE A 262 18.01 -15.88 9.39
C ILE A 262 17.72 -15.86 10.88
N LYS A 263 18.57 -15.18 11.63
CA LYS A 263 18.47 -15.08 13.09
C LYS A 263 17.47 -14.03 13.53
N PHE A 264 17.40 -12.91 12.81
CA PHE A 264 16.53 -11.78 13.14
C PHE A 264 16.30 -10.90 11.91
N MET A 265 15.16 -10.23 11.85
CA MET A 265 14.85 -9.26 10.81
C MET A 265 14.34 -7.97 11.43
N VAL A 266 14.84 -6.84 10.92
CA VAL A 266 14.30 -5.49 11.16
C VAL A 266 13.73 -4.98 9.86
N ASN A 267 12.44 -4.66 9.83
CA ASN A 267 11.79 -3.99 8.72
C ASN A 267 11.57 -2.52 9.06
N LEU A 268 11.96 -1.63 8.16
CA LEU A 268 11.88 -0.18 8.32
C LEU A 268 10.77 0.37 7.42
N ASP A 269 9.81 1.02 8.05
CA ASP A 269 8.65 1.56 7.36
C ASP A 269 8.22 2.89 7.99
N MET A 270 8.03 3.92 7.15
CA MET A 270 7.58 5.26 7.53
C MET A 270 8.43 5.89 8.64
N VAL A 271 9.75 5.93 8.47
CA VAL A 271 10.71 6.31 9.53
C VAL A 271 11.22 7.75 9.44
N SER A 272 10.70 8.59 8.54
CA SER A 272 11.21 9.96 8.36
C SER A 272 10.54 11.03 9.22
N THR A 273 9.42 10.74 9.86
CA THR A 273 8.64 11.72 10.64
C THR A 273 8.59 11.40 12.14
N GLY A 274 9.68 10.82 12.66
CA GLY A 274 9.76 10.26 14.02
C GLY A 274 9.92 11.24 15.16
N SER A 275 9.56 12.54 15.02
CA SER A 275 9.69 13.54 16.08
C SER A 275 8.97 13.17 17.39
N GLU A 276 7.90 12.41 17.32
CA GLU A 276 7.15 11.90 18.48
C GLU A 276 7.62 10.49 18.92
N GLY A 277 8.48 9.84 18.15
CA GLY A 277 8.98 8.50 18.42
C GLY A 277 8.62 7.47 17.35
N ILE A 278 8.79 6.20 17.68
CA ILE A 278 8.49 5.07 16.79
C ILE A 278 7.51 4.08 17.41
N LYS A 279 6.81 3.34 16.54
CA LYS A 279 6.01 2.16 16.93
C LYS A 279 6.71 0.90 16.44
N VAL A 280 6.93 -0.04 17.35
CA VAL A 280 7.57 -1.32 17.06
C VAL A 280 6.48 -2.39 16.90
N VAL A 281 6.29 -2.87 15.69
CA VAL A 281 5.39 -3.98 15.40
C VAL A 281 6.00 -5.27 15.97
N ASN A 282 5.17 -6.15 16.53
CA ASN A 282 5.59 -7.36 17.25
C ASN A 282 6.43 -7.12 18.54
N GLY A 283 6.46 -5.90 19.08
CA GLY A 283 7.17 -5.62 20.33
C GLY A 283 6.62 -6.43 21.52
N SER A 284 5.33 -6.73 21.51
CA SER A 284 4.69 -7.60 22.52
C SER A 284 5.08 -9.08 22.40
N VAL A 285 5.50 -9.53 21.22
CA VAL A 285 5.96 -10.91 20.95
C VAL A 285 7.45 -11.03 21.17
N LEU A 286 8.25 -10.09 20.65
CA LEU A 286 9.71 -10.03 20.73
C LEU A 286 10.14 -9.11 21.89
N LYS A 287 9.75 -9.46 23.10
CA LYS A 287 9.90 -8.60 24.29
C LYS A 287 11.36 -8.28 24.63
N GLU A 288 12.26 -9.26 24.49
CA GLU A 288 13.68 -9.07 24.80
C GLU A 288 14.32 -8.05 23.85
N GLU A 289 14.04 -8.13 22.55
CA GLU A 289 14.52 -7.21 21.54
C GLU A 289 13.91 -5.82 21.71
N PHE A 290 12.63 -5.78 22.06
CA PHE A 290 11.94 -4.52 22.33
C PHE A 290 12.51 -3.78 23.55
N GLU A 291 12.73 -4.48 24.67
CA GLU A 291 13.36 -3.89 25.86
C GLU A 291 14.81 -3.46 25.61
N LYS A 292 15.54 -4.22 24.77
CA LYS A 292 16.87 -3.83 24.33
C LYS A 292 16.88 -2.53 23.54
N LEU A 293 15.92 -2.37 22.60
CA LEU A 293 15.74 -1.14 21.84
C LEU A 293 15.42 0.05 22.75
N LYS A 294 14.51 -0.12 23.73
CA LYS A 294 14.21 0.90 24.74
C LYS A 294 15.43 1.28 25.58
N SER A 295 16.22 0.28 26.00
CA SER A 295 17.45 0.52 26.77
C SER A 295 18.46 1.35 25.97
N ILE A 296 18.64 1.04 24.68
CA ILE A 296 19.50 1.82 23.78
C ILE A 296 18.99 3.27 23.68
N ASN A 297 17.69 3.44 23.46
CA ASN A 297 17.12 4.78 23.38
C ASN A 297 17.24 5.57 24.69
N ASN A 298 17.02 4.94 25.84
CA ASN A 298 17.17 5.58 27.15
C ASN A 298 18.61 6.03 27.42
N HIS A 299 19.60 5.30 26.88
CA HIS A 299 21.01 5.69 27.01
C HIS A 299 21.36 6.87 26.10
N HIS A 300 20.85 6.90 24.87
CA HIS A 300 21.22 7.90 23.85
C HIS A 300 20.22 9.00 23.66
N ASN A 301 18.98 8.84 24.12
CA ASN A 301 17.88 9.80 24.02
C ASN A 301 17.60 10.29 22.57
N TYR A 302 17.65 9.36 21.59
CA TYR A 302 17.43 9.69 20.18
C TYR A 302 15.95 9.95 19.85
N LEU A 303 15.04 9.24 20.50
CA LEU A 303 13.61 9.29 20.26
C LEU A 303 12.85 9.65 21.53
N LYS A 304 11.81 10.48 21.43
CA LYS A 304 10.95 10.83 22.57
C LYS A 304 10.25 9.62 23.16
N THR A 305 9.67 8.78 22.31
CA THR A 305 8.93 7.59 22.71
C THR A 305 9.23 6.39 21.84
N ILE A 306 9.23 5.21 22.45
CA ILE A 306 9.19 3.93 21.75
C ILE A 306 8.01 3.16 22.33
N SER A 307 7.02 2.88 21.49
CA SER A 307 5.81 2.14 21.86
C SER A 307 5.68 0.88 21.05
N GLU A 308 5.06 -0.14 21.65
CA GLU A 308 4.76 -1.38 20.95
C GLU A 308 3.42 -1.29 20.20
N ARG A 309 3.32 -2.09 19.15
CA ARG A 309 2.09 -2.42 18.44
C ARG A 309 2.03 -3.94 18.34
N GLY A 310 0.93 -4.54 18.81
CA GLY A 310 0.64 -5.96 18.67
C GLY A 310 0.24 -6.36 17.27
#